data_3e535197a4c59cdc489ee323afa1c2b0
#
_entry.id   3e535197a4c59cdc489ee323afa1c2b0
#
_cell.length_a   1.000
_cell.length_b   1.000
_cell.length_c   1.000
_cell.angle_alpha   90.00
_cell.angle_beta   90.00
_cell.angle_gamma   90.00
#
_symmetry.space_group_name_H-M   'P 1'
#
loop_
_entity.id
_entity.type
_entity.pdbx_description
1 polymer ?
#
loop_
_entity_poly.entity_id
_entity_poly.type
_entity_poly.pdbx_seq_one_letter_code
_entity_poly.pdbx_strand_id
1 'polypeptide(L)'
;MKKKALTKEFFMSIKKTYNRFISICLIVMLGTAFFAGVKAAEPDMQESADIFFDDSKLMDIRVLSTLGLTEDDVTAISAIEGVESAIPVYTYDVLTEKDEKQHVVKLMSETTDINKITVTEGRMPQESGECLADWLLEQNYGYKIGDKITISSGDDKEIEDIVNTQTYTITGFGKTSYYLDLTRDSSTIGNGSMSGFLIIPKDNFTLEAFTEIDVLVDGAGALDCYSDDYEDVVDEVTQKIKDIAGDRCEIRYAEVVREAQDAIAEAETEVSDGEQELADAKEELEDGWEQLADAKKEVAEGQMELADAKTQVSDGEKELDAAKDKVADGEKELADAKTQLADGQNQINQAKQQISDGEASIAAYNTELDNGRKQLESAAGQLADAKTGLETLKSGIEQMENALNASQTELDASGEDLKQARTELEANRGQIDGYRALVATMDSQIAELQEKID
;
A
#
# COMPACT_ATOMS: atom_id res chain seq x y z
N MET A 1 33.54 62.77 -57.65
CA MET A 1 32.28 63.56 -57.69
C MET A 1 31.00 62.81 -57.97
N LYS A 2 31.04 61.70 -58.79
CA LYS A 2 29.83 60.87 -59.08
C LYS A 2 29.10 60.27 -57.89
N LYS A 3 29.78 59.87 -56.77
CA LYS A 3 29.17 59.29 -55.61
C LYS A 3 28.19 60.21 -54.81
N LYS A 4 28.52 61.53 -54.78
CA LYS A 4 27.65 62.53 -54.06
C LYS A 4 26.33 62.78 -54.82
N ALA A 5 26.35 62.74 -56.15
CA ALA A 5 25.15 62.95 -56.98
C ALA A 5 24.21 61.73 -56.83
N LEU A 6 24.72 60.51 -56.86
CA LEU A 6 23.99 59.28 -56.71
C LEU A 6 23.33 59.20 -55.31
N THR A 7 24.05 59.58 -54.25
CA THR A 7 23.51 59.63 -52.89
C THR A 7 22.40 60.65 -52.76
N LYS A 8 22.56 61.86 -53.37
CA LYS A 8 21.52 62.90 -53.36
C LYS A 8 20.27 62.43 -54.15
N GLU A 9 20.43 61.80 -55.27
CA GLU A 9 19.32 61.25 -56.05
C GLU A 9 18.59 60.14 -55.33
N PHE A 10 19.28 59.24 -54.61
CA PHE A 10 18.74 58.23 -53.77
C PHE A 10 17.86 58.83 -52.64
N PHE A 11 18.37 59.82 -51.88
CA PHE A 11 17.57 60.48 -50.85
C PHE A 11 16.41 61.30 -51.44
N MET A 12 16.51 61.93 -52.57
CA MET A 12 15.42 62.59 -53.27
C MET A 12 14.34 61.61 -53.73
N SER A 13 14.71 60.46 -54.20
CA SER A 13 13.77 59.38 -54.58
C SER A 13 12.99 58.85 -53.39
N ILE A 14 13.68 58.59 -52.28
CA ILE A 14 13.03 58.21 -51.02
C ILE A 14 12.02 59.25 -50.55
N LYS A 15 12.41 60.54 -50.58
CA LYS A 15 11.54 61.65 -50.17
C LYS A 15 10.31 61.81 -51.09
N LYS A 16 10.41 61.47 -52.40
CA LYS A 16 9.30 61.50 -53.34
C LYS A 16 8.32 60.33 -53.19
N THR A 17 8.80 59.21 -52.74
CA THR A 17 8.01 57.99 -52.46
C THR A 17 7.92 57.62 -50.98
N TYR A 18 7.97 58.61 -50.10
CA TYR A 18 8.08 58.53 -48.71
C TYR A 18 7.07 57.50 -48.05
N ASN A 19 5.79 57.64 -48.41
CA ASN A 19 4.77 56.73 -47.87
C ASN A 19 5.02 55.26 -48.25
N ARG A 20 5.39 55.01 -49.48
CA ARG A 20 5.71 53.67 -50.00
C ARG A 20 6.98 53.09 -49.34
N PHE A 21 7.99 53.94 -49.19
CA PHE A 21 9.24 53.56 -48.50
C PHE A 21 9.01 53.22 -47.07
N ILE A 22 8.24 54.04 -46.30
CA ILE A 22 7.90 53.73 -44.91
C ILE A 22 7.06 52.47 -44.81
N SER A 23 6.06 52.26 -45.67
CA SER A 23 5.26 51.05 -45.65
C SER A 23 6.12 49.79 -45.85
N ILE A 24 7.06 49.82 -46.79
CA ILE A 24 7.98 48.68 -46.98
C ILE A 24 8.90 48.49 -45.78
N CYS A 25 9.46 49.61 -45.24
CA CYS A 25 10.29 49.53 -44.03
C CYS A 25 9.53 48.95 -42.84
N LEU A 26 8.27 49.38 -42.62
CA LEU A 26 7.43 48.86 -41.55
C LEU A 26 7.11 47.37 -41.72
N ILE A 27 6.81 46.93 -42.95
CA ILE A 27 6.58 45.52 -43.23
C ILE A 27 7.82 44.67 -42.96
N VAL A 28 9.00 45.14 -43.45
CA VAL A 28 10.26 44.44 -43.19
C VAL A 28 10.61 44.47 -41.70
N MET A 29 10.45 45.64 -41.06
CA MET A 29 10.68 45.76 -39.62
C MET A 29 9.76 44.82 -38.81
N LEU A 30 8.46 44.76 -39.13
CA LEU A 30 7.51 43.88 -38.49
C LEU A 30 7.88 42.39 -38.70
N GLY A 31 8.22 42.04 -39.95
CA GLY A 31 8.63 40.67 -40.28
C GLY A 31 9.92 40.26 -39.58
N THR A 32 10.93 41.13 -39.54
CA THR A 32 12.20 40.84 -38.85
C THR A 32 12.03 40.84 -37.34
N ALA A 33 11.23 41.74 -36.77
CA ALA A 33 10.94 41.79 -35.35
C ALA A 33 10.15 40.56 -34.89
N PHE A 34 9.15 40.15 -35.68
CA PHE A 34 8.40 38.91 -35.43
C PHE A 34 9.31 37.70 -35.50
N PHE A 35 10.11 37.55 -36.55
CA PHE A 35 11.06 36.46 -36.70
C PHE A 35 12.09 36.42 -35.57
N ALA A 36 12.67 37.57 -35.23
CA ALA A 36 13.63 37.67 -34.14
C ALA A 36 12.96 37.32 -32.77
N GLY A 37 11.73 37.82 -32.54
CA GLY A 37 10.98 37.51 -31.32
C GLY A 37 10.65 36.02 -31.18
N VAL A 38 10.19 35.38 -32.26
CA VAL A 38 9.93 33.92 -32.25
C VAL A 38 11.22 33.13 -32.02
N LYS A 39 12.33 33.56 -32.66
CA LYS A 39 13.64 32.89 -32.50
C LYS A 39 14.24 33.11 -31.09
N ALA A 40 13.97 34.24 -30.46
CA ALA A 40 14.45 34.51 -29.11
C ALA A 40 13.60 33.81 -28.01
N ALA A 41 12.33 33.52 -28.33
CA ALA A 41 11.43 32.94 -27.35
C ALA A 41 11.87 31.54 -26.85
N GLU A 42 12.41 30.71 -27.74
CA GLU A 42 12.87 29.36 -27.40
C GLU A 42 14.00 29.38 -26.35
N PRO A 43 15.15 30.05 -26.61
CA PRO A 43 16.24 30.10 -25.64
C PRO A 43 15.84 30.81 -24.34
N ASP A 44 15.04 31.90 -24.39
CA ASP A 44 14.57 32.60 -23.21
C ASP A 44 13.68 31.71 -22.34
N MET A 45 12.86 30.88 -22.99
CA MET A 45 12.01 29.89 -22.25
C MET A 45 12.87 28.78 -21.64
N GLN A 46 13.85 28.27 -22.38
CA GLN A 46 14.76 27.23 -21.89
C GLN A 46 15.57 27.75 -20.69
N GLU A 47 16.21 28.93 -20.84
CA GLU A 47 16.95 29.56 -19.72
C GLU A 47 16.06 29.79 -18.49
N SER A 48 14.82 30.24 -18.69
CA SER A 48 13.87 30.46 -17.59
C SER A 48 13.44 29.15 -16.92
N ALA A 49 13.31 28.09 -17.69
CA ALA A 49 12.97 26.76 -17.15
C ALA A 49 14.17 26.16 -16.41
N ASP A 50 15.37 26.26 -16.96
CA ASP A 50 16.60 25.81 -16.34
C ASP A 50 16.83 26.46 -14.98
N ILE A 51 16.76 27.79 -14.90
CA ILE A 51 16.83 28.53 -13.63
C ILE A 51 15.75 28.06 -12.63
N PHE A 52 14.53 27.80 -13.13
CA PHE A 52 13.46 27.30 -12.27
C PHE A 52 13.73 25.89 -11.73
N PHE A 53 14.30 25.01 -12.56
CA PHE A 53 14.66 23.64 -12.16
C PHE A 53 15.77 23.65 -11.10
N ASP A 54 16.81 24.46 -11.30
CA ASP A 54 17.91 24.62 -10.34
C ASP A 54 17.44 25.21 -9.01
N ASP A 55 16.67 26.31 -9.03
CA ASP A 55 16.14 26.95 -7.84
C ASP A 55 15.22 26.00 -7.06
N SER A 56 14.47 25.17 -7.77
CA SER A 56 13.57 24.18 -7.21
C SER A 56 14.28 22.90 -6.81
N LYS A 57 15.56 22.73 -7.17
CA LYS A 57 16.28 21.45 -7.06
C LYS A 57 15.43 20.30 -7.60
N LEU A 58 14.97 20.46 -8.85
CA LEU A 58 14.24 19.38 -9.51
C LEU A 58 15.16 18.15 -9.61
N MET A 59 14.67 16.99 -9.28
CA MET A 59 15.41 15.74 -9.42
C MET A 59 15.91 15.53 -10.86
N ASP A 60 17.16 15.12 -11.00
CA ASP A 60 17.75 14.74 -12.31
C ASP A 60 17.34 13.32 -12.68
N ILE A 61 17.27 12.43 -11.69
CA ILE A 61 16.93 11.02 -11.89
C ILE A 61 15.87 10.60 -10.87
N ARG A 62 14.89 9.85 -11.32
CA ARG A 62 13.89 9.20 -10.48
C ARG A 62 14.03 7.69 -10.58
N VAL A 63 14.27 7.05 -9.45
CA VAL A 63 14.37 5.59 -9.35
C VAL A 63 13.07 5.03 -8.79
N LEU A 64 12.51 4.07 -9.49
CA LEU A 64 11.26 3.40 -9.14
C LEU A 64 11.47 1.90 -9.02
N SER A 65 10.76 1.26 -8.10
CA SER A 65 10.73 -0.19 -7.97
C SER A 65 9.32 -0.70 -7.76
N THR A 66 8.98 -1.80 -8.38
CA THR A 66 7.68 -2.48 -8.19
C THR A 66 7.54 -3.16 -6.83
N LEU A 67 8.65 -3.46 -6.16
CA LEU A 67 8.70 -4.07 -4.83
C LEU A 67 9.00 -3.05 -3.73
N GLY A 68 8.99 -1.76 -4.07
CA GLY A 68 9.43 -0.69 -3.20
C GLY A 68 10.96 -0.62 -3.10
N LEU A 69 11.44 0.44 -2.47
CA LEU A 69 12.84 0.77 -2.27
C LEU A 69 13.13 0.85 -0.78
N THR A 70 14.33 0.46 -0.36
CA THR A 70 14.73 0.39 1.06
C THR A 70 15.80 1.45 1.40
N GLU A 71 16.09 1.64 2.67
CA GLU A 71 17.21 2.48 3.12
C GLU A 71 18.56 1.98 2.58
N ASP A 72 18.70 0.67 2.36
CA ASP A 72 19.88 0.09 1.75
C ASP A 72 20.02 0.49 0.27
N ASP A 73 18.91 0.65 -0.45
CA ASP A 73 18.89 1.16 -1.82
C ASP A 73 19.30 2.63 -1.86
N VAL A 74 18.77 3.45 -0.92
CA VAL A 74 19.19 4.85 -0.75
C VAL A 74 20.69 4.94 -0.50
N THR A 75 21.19 4.09 0.39
CA THR A 75 22.62 4.04 0.72
C THR A 75 23.46 3.62 -0.48
N ALA A 76 23.02 2.60 -1.21
CA ALA A 76 23.72 2.10 -2.39
C ALA A 76 23.78 3.16 -3.51
N ILE A 77 22.66 3.87 -3.76
CA ILE A 77 22.58 4.94 -4.76
C ILE A 77 23.43 6.12 -4.31
N SER A 78 23.35 6.54 -3.05
CA SER A 78 24.14 7.66 -2.51
C SER A 78 25.64 7.42 -2.56
N ALA A 79 26.07 6.16 -2.58
CA ALA A 79 27.49 5.78 -2.66
C ALA A 79 28.05 5.82 -4.10
N ILE A 80 27.21 6.02 -5.10
CA ILE A 80 27.62 6.08 -6.51
C ILE A 80 28.34 7.40 -6.75
N GLU A 81 29.51 7.31 -7.39
CA GLU A 81 30.26 8.50 -7.80
C GLU A 81 29.49 9.33 -8.83
N GLY A 82 29.28 10.60 -8.51
CA GLY A 82 28.47 11.53 -9.30
C GLY A 82 27.06 11.75 -8.75
N VAL A 83 26.66 11.08 -7.68
CA VAL A 83 25.44 11.36 -6.97
C VAL A 83 25.70 12.45 -5.91
N GLU A 84 25.03 13.58 -6.00
CA GLU A 84 25.06 14.62 -4.99
C GLU A 84 24.18 14.24 -3.79
N SER A 85 22.95 13.80 -4.06
CA SER A 85 22.04 13.32 -3.03
C SER A 85 21.02 12.32 -3.61
N ALA A 86 20.58 11.39 -2.77
CA ALA A 86 19.50 10.46 -3.07
C ALA A 86 18.47 10.52 -1.94
N ILE A 87 17.29 10.99 -2.22
CA ILE A 87 16.25 11.28 -1.22
C ILE A 87 15.09 10.30 -1.43
N PRO A 88 14.78 9.48 -0.40
CA PRO A 88 13.64 8.57 -0.47
C PRO A 88 12.33 9.31 -0.25
N VAL A 89 11.37 9.05 -1.10
CA VAL A 89 10.06 9.70 -1.16
C VAL A 89 8.95 8.64 -1.11
N TYR A 90 7.88 8.96 -0.41
CA TYR A 90 6.63 8.21 -0.49
C TYR A 90 5.66 8.95 -1.40
N THR A 91 5.10 8.22 -2.34
CA THR A 91 3.98 8.68 -3.17
C THR A 91 2.92 7.59 -3.22
N TYR A 92 1.65 7.97 -3.13
CA TYR A 92 0.55 7.03 -3.26
C TYR A 92 -0.71 7.71 -3.79
N ASP A 93 -1.40 7.04 -4.69
CA ASP A 93 -2.64 7.56 -5.24
C ASP A 93 -3.81 7.16 -4.34
N VAL A 94 -4.62 8.12 -3.92
CA VAL A 94 -5.77 7.91 -3.04
C VAL A 94 -7.00 8.60 -3.60
N LEU A 95 -8.15 8.16 -3.11
CA LEU A 95 -9.43 8.76 -3.42
C LEU A 95 -9.82 9.77 -2.34
N THR A 96 -10.42 10.86 -2.75
CA THR A 96 -11.08 11.84 -1.88
C THR A 96 -12.42 12.23 -2.47
N GLU A 97 -13.30 12.79 -1.66
CA GLU A 97 -14.62 13.22 -2.09
C GLU A 97 -14.85 14.69 -1.72
N LYS A 98 -15.39 15.43 -2.67
CA LYS A 98 -15.87 16.81 -2.47
C LYS A 98 -17.18 16.98 -3.24
N ASP A 99 -18.22 17.49 -2.57
CA ASP A 99 -19.55 17.77 -3.15
C ASP A 99 -20.13 16.54 -3.91
N GLU A 100 -20.06 15.36 -3.27
CA GLU A 100 -20.52 14.07 -3.82
C GLU A 100 -19.77 13.61 -5.09
N LYS A 101 -18.61 14.20 -5.36
CA LYS A 101 -17.74 13.81 -6.47
C LYS A 101 -16.45 13.25 -5.95
N GLN A 102 -16.10 12.09 -6.44
CA GLN A 102 -14.86 11.43 -6.13
C GLN A 102 -13.74 11.96 -7.02
N HIS A 103 -12.57 12.17 -6.43
CA HIS A 103 -11.37 12.67 -7.07
C HIS A 103 -10.19 11.79 -6.69
N VAL A 104 -9.23 11.65 -7.61
CA VAL A 104 -7.96 11.02 -7.33
C VAL A 104 -6.95 12.10 -6.97
N VAL A 105 -6.26 11.94 -5.86
CA VAL A 105 -5.15 12.82 -5.48
C VAL A 105 -3.92 11.98 -5.15
N LYS A 106 -2.74 12.50 -5.45
CA LYS A 106 -1.47 11.87 -5.08
C LYS A 106 -1.05 12.35 -3.71
N LEU A 107 -0.91 11.45 -2.76
CA LEU A 107 -0.18 11.73 -1.54
C LEU A 107 1.31 11.76 -1.86
N MET A 108 2.02 12.74 -1.32
CA MET A 108 3.46 12.86 -1.46
C MET A 108 4.03 13.21 -0.08
N SER A 109 5.14 12.59 0.28
CA SER A 109 5.86 12.97 1.47
C SER A 109 6.52 14.34 1.29
N GLU A 110 6.58 15.12 2.35
CA GLU A 110 7.31 16.38 2.36
C GLU A 110 8.79 16.14 2.02
N THR A 111 9.33 16.96 1.11
CA THR A 111 10.76 17.03 0.77
C THR A 111 11.27 18.45 0.98
N THR A 112 12.48 18.60 1.54
CA THR A 112 13.09 19.91 1.82
C THR A 112 14.25 20.24 0.88
N ASP A 113 15.01 19.21 0.50
CA ASP A 113 16.29 19.38 -0.20
C ASP A 113 16.23 19.03 -1.69
N ILE A 114 15.10 18.47 -2.15
CA ILE A 114 14.83 18.12 -3.53
C ILE A 114 13.37 18.45 -3.87
N ASN A 115 13.07 18.71 -5.12
CA ASN A 115 11.71 19.00 -5.61
C ASN A 115 10.99 20.03 -4.73
N LYS A 116 11.64 21.17 -4.45
CA LYS A 116 11.16 22.15 -3.50
C LYS A 116 9.74 22.58 -3.77
N ILE A 117 8.97 22.63 -2.70
CA ILE A 117 7.57 23.01 -2.72
C ILE A 117 7.48 24.53 -2.55
N THR A 118 6.78 25.18 -3.48
CA THR A 118 6.47 26.62 -3.39
C THR A 118 5.08 26.80 -2.80
N VAL A 119 4.99 27.27 -1.55
CA VAL A 119 3.73 27.60 -0.91
C VAL A 119 3.19 28.87 -1.56
N THR A 120 1.97 28.80 -2.12
CA THR A 120 1.29 29.94 -2.75
C THR A 120 0.39 30.67 -1.76
N GLU A 121 -0.21 29.94 -0.82
CA GLU A 121 -1.06 30.49 0.23
C GLU A 121 -0.96 29.59 1.48
N GLY A 122 -1.02 30.21 2.68
CA GLY A 122 -0.96 29.48 3.95
C GLY A 122 0.46 29.08 4.34
N ARG A 123 0.63 27.85 4.80
CA ARG A 123 1.91 27.31 5.29
C ARG A 123 2.05 25.81 5.00
N MET A 124 3.28 25.31 5.09
CA MET A 124 3.57 23.87 5.10
C MET A 124 2.91 23.18 6.32
N PRO A 125 2.58 21.89 6.22
CA PRO A 125 2.14 21.06 7.34
C PRO A 125 3.25 21.00 8.40
N GLN A 126 2.89 21.02 9.68
CA GLN A 126 3.83 20.97 10.82
C GLN A 126 3.51 19.80 11.76
N GLU A 127 2.28 19.31 11.70
CA GLU A 127 1.80 18.25 12.58
C GLU A 127 1.10 17.16 11.76
N SER A 128 1.02 15.95 12.35
CA SER A 128 0.21 14.88 11.79
C SER A 128 -1.25 15.32 11.66
N GLY A 129 -1.88 14.97 10.52
CA GLY A 129 -3.24 15.42 10.22
C GLY A 129 -3.34 16.79 9.55
N GLU A 130 -2.21 17.42 9.20
CA GLU A 130 -2.15 18.59 8.34
C GLU A 130 -1.64 18.21 6.94
N CYS A 131 -2.06 18.95 5.92
CA CYS A 131 -1.53 18.80 4.57
C CYS A 131 -1.41 20.16 3.86
N LEU A 132 -0.47 20.23 2.92
CA LEU A 132 -0.46 21.26 1.89
C LEU A 132 -1.13 20.66 0.65
N ALA A 133 -2.11 21.35 0.10
CA ALA A 133 -2.85 20.90 -1.08
C ALA A 133 -2.32 21.53 -2.37
N ASP A 134 -2.50 20.85 -3.47
CA ASP A 134 -2.25 21.43 -4.78
C ASP A 134 -3.14 22.67 -4.99
N TRP A 135 -2.57 23.75 -5.50
CA TRP A 135 -3.30 24.96 -5.84
C TRP A 135 -4.45 24.73 -6.84
N LEU A 136 -4.37 23.68 -7.66
CA LEU A 136 -5.46 23.27 -8.57
C LEU A 136 -6.69 22.76 -7.83
N LEU A 137 -6.53 22.20 -6.63
CA LEU A 137 -7.66 21.76 -5.81
C LEU A 137 -8.48 22.95 -5.31
N GLU A 138 -7.82 24.07 -5.01
CA GLU A 138 -8.52 25.33 -4.73
C GLU A 138 -9.28 25.84 -5.96
N GLN A 139 -8.61 25.95 -7.10
CA GLN A 139 -9.18 26.52 -8.31
C GLN A 139 -10.31 25.68 -8.91
N ASN A 140 -10.14 24.37 -9.01
CA ASN A 140 -11.06 23.51 -9.74
C ASN A 140 -12.17 22.94 -8.88
N TYR A 141 -11.92 22.79 -7.56
CA TYR A 141 -12.85 22.10 -6.64
C TYR A 141 -13.25 22.97 -5.45
N GLY A 142 -12.69 24.18 -5.31
CA GLY A 142 -13.10 25.16 -4.31
C GLY A 142 -12.71 24.78 -2.88
N TYR A 143 -11.67 23.97 -2.69
CA TYR A 143 -11.09 23.74 -1.36
C TYR A 143 -10.52 25.05 -0.79
N LYS A 144 -10.49 25.14 0.54
CA LYS A 144 -9.99 26.32 1.27
C LYS A 144 -9.09 25.90 2.40
N ILE A 145 -8.21 26.81 2.81
CA ILE A 145 -7.42 26.63 4.04
C ILE A 145 -8.37 26.44 5.23
N GLY A 146 -8.11 25.39 6.01
CA GLY A 146 -8.94 24.96 7.12
C GLY A 146 -9.98 23.91 6.76
N ASP A 147 -10.24 23.64 5.47
CA ASP A 147 -11.08 22.51 5.06
C ASP A 147 -10.44 21.20 5.46
N LYS A 148 -11.30 20.22 5.74
CA LYS A 148 -10.87 18.83 5.95
C LYS A 148 -10.99 18.05 4.65
N ILE A 149 -9.96 17.33 4.33
CA ILE A 149 -9.93 16.39 3.22
C ILE A 149 -9.76 14.98 3.80
N THR A 150 -10.71 14.10 3.50
CA THR A 150 -10.69 12.70 3.91
C THR A 150 -10.30 11.87 2.72
N ILE A 151 -9.34 10.98 2.93
CA ILE A 151 -8.82 10.09 1.90
C ILE A 151 -9.26 8.65 2.17
N SER A 152 -9.35 7.89 1.10
CA SER A 152 -9.62 6.46 1.14
C SER A 152 -8.76 5.74 0.12
N SER A 153 -8.52 4.47 0.35
CA SER A 153 -7.85 3.62 -0.63
C SER A 153 -8.70 3.49 -1.90
N GLY A 154 -8.05 3.40 -3.02
CA GLY A 154 -8.65 3.15 -4.33
C GLY A 154 -8.31 1.79 -4.91
N ASP A 155 -7.55 0.98 -4.18
CA ASP A 155 -7.09 -0.35 -4.54
C ASP A 155 -7.40 -1.36 -3.41
N ASP A 156 -6.76 -2.54 -3.46
CA ASP A 156 -7.00 -3.64 -2.52
C ASP A 156 -6.29 -3.46 -1.16
N LYS A 157 -5.48 -2.40 -0.96
CA LYS A 157 -4.84 -2.10 0.32
C LYS A 157 -5.76 -1.32 1.22
N GLU A 158 -5.73 -1.63 2.50
CA GLU A 158 -6.40 -0.80 3.51
C GLU A 158 -5.67 0.54 3.65
N ILE A 159 -6.41 1.61 3.91
CA ILE A 159 -5.82 2.96 3.99
C ILE A 159 -4.83 3.09 5.16
N GLU A 160 -5.02 2.31 6.22
CA GLU A 160 -4.18 2.24 7.40
C GLU A 160 -2.79 1.63 7.09
N ASP A 161 -2.69 0.81 6.07
CA ASP A 161 -1.42 0.26 5.58
C ASP A 161 -0.62 1.28 4.75
N ILE A 162 -1.26 2.38 4.37
CA ILE A 162 -0.65 3.44 3.55
C ILE A 162 -0.28 4.63 4.43
N VAL A 163 -1.22 5.08 5.29
CA VAL A 163 -1.05 6.23 6.17
C VAL A 163 -1.72 6.01 7.52
N ASN A 164 -1.14 6.60 8.57
CA ASN A 164 -1.68 6.54 9.93
C ASN A 164 -2.85 7.52 10.18
N THR A 165 -3.18 8.37 9.22
CA THR A 165 -4.21 9.40 9.34
C THR A 165 -5.01 9.48 8.05
N GLN A 166 -6.33 9.39 8.15
CA GLN A 166 -7.24 9.41 6.98
C GLN A 166 -7.81 10.81 6.68
N THR A 167 -7.78 11.72 7.63
CA THR A 167 -8.37 13.05 7.47
C THR A 167 -7.34 14.11 7.78
N TYR A 168 -7.08 14.94 6.80
CA TYR A 168 -6.11 16.04 6.87
C TYR A 168 -6.81 17.39 6.85
N THR A 169 -6.24 18.35 7.56
CA THR A 169 -6.65 19.75 7.48
C THR A 169 -5.71 20.47 6.50
N ILE A 170 -6.28 21.13 5.52
CA ILE A 170 -5.52 21.92 4.55
C ILE A 170 -4.95 23.15 5.26
N THR A 171 -3.63 23.25 5.37
CA THR A 171 -2.92 24.37 5.99
C THR A 171 -2.43 25.40 4.97
N GLY A 172 -2.38 25.02 3.72
CA GLY A 172 -1.97 25.90 2.63
C GLY A 172 -2.15 25.24 1.27
N PHE A 173 -1.91 26.05 0.26
CA PHE A 173 -1.84 25.61 -1.13
C PHE A 173 -0.44 25.84 -1.68
N GLY A 174 -0.02 24.97 -2.59
CA GLY A 174 1.31 25.04 -3.15
C GLY A 174 1.43 24.47 -4.56
N LYS A 175 2.64 24.65 -5.08
CA LYS A 175 3.11 24.10 -6.34
C LYS A 175 4.39 23.32 -6.07
N THR A 176 4.63 22.31 -6.85
CA THR A 176 5.90 21.57 -6.84
C THR A 176 6.49 21.56 -8.23
N SER A 177 7.81 21.55 -8.32
CA SER A 177 8.55 21.36 -9.58
C SER A 177 8.32 19.98 -10.20
N TYR A 178 7.84 19.03 -9.42
CA TYR A 178 7.43 17.70 -9.90
C TYR A 178 6.35 17.79 -11.00
N TYR A 179 5.48 18.81 -10.94
CA TYR A 179 4.44 19.08 -11.94
C TYR A 179 4.62 20.43 -12.60
N LEU A 180 5.08 20.41 -13.84
CA LEU A 180 5.41 21.62 -14.60
C LEU A 180 4.21 22.28 -15.29
N ASP A 181 3.15 21.51 -15.57
CA ASP A 181 1.97 22.01 -16.27
C ASP A 181 0.68 21.92 -15.42
N LEU A 182 -0.45 22.24 -16.06
CA LEU A 182 -1.77 22.18 -15.43
C LEU A 182 -2.37 20.76 -15.42
N THR A 183 -1.78 19.84 -16.17
CA THR A 183 -2.19 18.44 -16.16
C THR A 183 -1.42 17.70 -15.07
N ARG A 184 -2.07 16.71 -14.48
CA ARG A 184 -1.45 15.81 -13.53
C ARG A 184 -1.36 14.43 -14.16
N ASP A 185 -0.57 13.56 -13.55
CA ASP A 185 -0.41 12.18 -14.02
C ASP A 185 -1.76 11.47 -14.19
N SER A 186 -1.74 10.40 -14.95
CA SER A 186 -2.83 9.43 -14.93
C SER A 186 -2.69 8.52 -13.71
N SER A 187 -3.80 8.01 -13.21
CA SER A 187 -3.83 7.06 -12.11
C SER A 187 -4.45 5.73 -12.56
N THR A 188 -4.15 4.66 -11.84
CA THR A 188 -4.79 3.35 -12.03
C THR A 188 -6.09 3.20 -11.24
N ILE A 189 -6.37 4.14 -10.32
CA ILE A 189 -7.57 4.13 -9.48
C ILE A 189 -8.61 5.17 -9.92
N GLY A 190 -9.81 5.07 -9.40
CA GLY A 190 -10.89 6.00 -9.65
C GLY A 190 -11.26 6.11 -11.13
N ASN A 191 -11.32 7.34 -11.64
CA ASN A 191 -11.61 7.62 -13.05
C ASN A 191 -10.37 7.64 -13.96
N GLY A 192 -9.20 7.30 -13.42
CA GLY A 192 -7.95 7.28 -14.16
C GLY A 192 -7.28 8.65 -14.33
N SER A 193 -7.86 9.73 -13.82
CA SER A 193 -7.33 11.08 -13.93
C SER A 193 -7.02 11.66 -12.56
N MET A 194 -5.79 12.13 -12.39
CA MET A 194 -5.36 12.80 -11.16
C MET A 194 -5.85 14.24 -11.11
N SER A 195 -6.43 14.63 -9.98
CA SER A 195 -6.99 15.97 -9.76
C SER A 195 -6.00 16.94 -9.13
N GLY A 196 -4.98 16.43 -8.44
CA GLY A 196 -3.98 17.21 -7.74
C GLY A 196 -3.17 16.34 -6.80
N PHE A 197 -2.39 16.98 -5.92
CA PHE A 197 -1.59 16.31 -4.91
C PHE A 197 -1.86 16.87 -3.50
N LEU A 198 -1.47 16.10 -2.51
CA LEU A 198 -1.40 16.49 -1.10
C LEU A 198 -0.01 16.19 -0.58
N ILE A 199 0.66 17.19 -0.03
CA ILE A 199 1.91 17.01 0.70
C ILE A 199 1.59 16.80 2.17
N ILE A 200 2.08 15.72 2.72
CA ILE A 200 1.90 15.35 4.13
C ILE A 200 3.26 15.09 4.78
N PRO A 201 3.39 15.20 6.11
CA PRO A 201 4.61 14.82 6.79
C PRO A 201 5.01 13.38 6.48
N LYS A 202 6.31 13.12 6.29
CA LYS A 202 6.84 11.79 5.97
C LYS A 202 6.43 10.73 6.99
N ASP A 203 6.39 11.09 8.28
CA ASP A 203 6.02 10.19 9.38
C ASP A 203 4.54 9.76 9.37
N ASN A 204 3.74 10.33 8.49
CA ASN A 204 2.35 9.90 8.32
C ASN A 204 2.20 8.67 7.43
N PHE A 205 3.21 8.32 6.65
CA PHE A 205 3.21 7.10 5.86
C PHE A 205 3.55 5.89 6.73
N THR A 206 2.80 4.80 6.52
CA THR A 206 2.97 3.49 7.17
C THR A 206 3.57 2.45 6.22
N LEU A 207 3.84 2.85 4.98
CA LEU A 207 4.43 1.98 3.97
C LEU A 207 5.80 1.48 4.42
N GLU A 208 6.03 0.18 4.31
CA GLU A 208 7.28 -0.48 4.70
C GLU A 208 8.47 -0.12 3.80
N ALA A 209 8.19 0.30 2.57
CA ALA A 209 9.21 0.63 1.58
C ALA A 209 8.88 1.96 0.89
N PHE A 210 9.92 2.69 0.51
CA PHE A 210 9.77 3.91 -0.27
C PHE A 210 9.23 3.59 -1.67
N THR A 211 8.45 4.49 -2.23
CA THR A 211 7.87 4.31 -3.56
C THR A 211 8.82 4.80 -4.65
N GLU A 212 9.64 5.79 -4.33
CA GLU A 212 10.64 6.33 -5.25
C GLU A 212 11.86 6.87 -4.50
N ILE A 213 12.98 6.96 -5.19
CA ILE A 213 14.18 7.68 -4.75
C ILE A 213 14.47 8.74 -5.81
N ASP A 214 14.46 9.99 -5.37
CA ASP A 214 14.81 11.14 -6.19
C ASP A 214 16.29 11.44 -6.04
N VAL A 215 16.99 11.62 -7.15
CA VAL A 215 18.45 11.76 -7.16
C VAL A 215 18.82 13.10 -7.78
N LEU A 216 19.73 13.81 -7.13
CA LEU A 216 20.46 14.94 -7.72
C LEU A 216 21.87 14.46 -8.11
N VAL A 217 22.29 14.87 -9.30
CA VAL A 217 23.58 14.53 -9.88
C VAL A 217 24.57 15.67 -9.61
N ASP A 218 25.76 15.31 -9.11
CA ASP A 218 26.80 16.28 -8.77
C ASP A 218 27.24 17.08 -10.01
N GLY A 219 27.16 18.39 -9.91
CA GLY A 219 27.51 19.31 -10.96
C GLY A 219 26.46 19.49 -12.07
N ALA A 220 25.37 18.71 -12.10
CA ALA A 220 24.30 18.85 -13.10
C ALA A 220 23.63 20.22 -13.04
N GLY A 221 23.30 20.72 -11.84
CA GLY A 221 22.69 22.04 -11.66
C GLY A 221 23.59 23.25 -12.01
N ALA A 222 24.80 23.03 -12.50
CA ALA A 222 25.66 24.09 -13.08
C ALA A 222 25.67 24.06 -14.61
N LEU A 223 24.97 23.12 -15.21
CA LEU A 223 24.86 22.92 -16.66
C LEU A 223 23.44 23.30 -17.10
N ASP A 224 23.31 23.81 -18.31
CA ASP A 224 21.99 24.02 -18.93
C ASP A 224 21.31 22.67 -19.14
N CYS A 225 20.14 22.44 -18.53
CA CYS A 225 19.41 21.17 -18.60
C CYS A 225 18.98 20.76 -20.03
N TYR A 226 19.08 21.65 -21.00
CA TYR A 226 18.83 21.39 -22.40
C TYR A 226 20.12 21.13 -23.20
N SER A 227 21.28 21.06 -22.55
CA SER A 227 22.57 20.82 -23.19
C SER A 227 22.93 19.34 -23.24
N ASP A 228 23.74 18.98 -24.27
CA ASP A 228 24.32 17.63 -24.37
C ASP A 228 25.22 17.33 -23.16
N ASP A 229 25.90 18.32 -22.59
CA ASP A 229 26.78 18.18 -21.43
C ASP A 229 25.99 17.76 -20.17
N TYR A 230 24.78 18.30 -19.96
CA TYR A 230 23.87 17.88 -18.89
C TYR A 230 23.40 16.44 -19.11
N GLU A 231 22.94 16.11 -20.32
CA GLU A 231 22.50 14.76 -20.68
C GLU A 231 23.61 13.73 -20.45
N ASP A 232 24.84 14.04 -20.88
CA ASP A 232 26.00 13.15 -20.72
C ASP A 232 26.30 12.86 -19.23
N VAL A 233 26.28 13.87 -18.37
CA VAL A 233 26.56 13.71 -16.93
C VAL A 233 25.45 12.93 -16.23
N VAL A 234 24.17 13.23 -16.51
CA VAL A 234 23.03 12.53 -15.95
C VAL A 234 22.95 11.09 -16.46
N ASP A 235 23.24 10.86 -17.75
CA ASP A 235 23.26 9.52 -18.33
C ASP A 235 24.37 8.65 -17.75
N GLU A 236 25.56 9.21 -17.47
CA GLU A 236 26.64 8.48 -16.81
C GLU A 236 26.21 7.93 -15.44
N VAL A 237 25.60 8.79 -14.60
CA VAL A 237 25.11 8.39 -13.28
C VAL A 237 23.92 7.43 -13.43
N THR A 238 23.01 7.69 -14.36
CA THR A 238 21.89 6.80 -14.66
C THR A 238 22.37 5.39 -15.02
N GLN A 239 23.44 5.28 -15.81
CA GLN A 239 24.00 3.98 -16.15
C GLN A 239 24.59 3.26 -14.95
N LYS A 240 25.31 3.98 -14.08
CA LYS A 240 25.86 3.41 -12.83
C LYS A 240 24.75 2.91 -11.91
N ILE A 241 23.62 3.64 -11.81
CA ILE A 241 22.43 3.19 -11.06
C ILE A 241 21.85 1.93 -11.68
N LYS A 242 21.73 1.88 -13.02
CA LYS A 242 21.26 0.70 -13.75
C LYS A 242 22.18 -0.52 -13.55
N ASP A 243 23.46 -0.30 -13.42
CA ASP A 243 24.44 -1.38 -13.25
C ASP A 243 24.27 -2.11 -11.91
N ILE A 244 23.85 -1.40 -10.86
CA ILE A 244 23.54 -2.00 -9.54
C ILE A 244 22.11 -2.49 -9.42
N ALA A 245 21.21 -2.04 -10.30
CA ALA A 245 19.76 -2.30 -10.17
C ALA A 245 19.43 -3.79 -10.19
N GLY A 246 20.16 -4.60 -10.99
CA GLY A 246 19.94 -6.05 -11.04
C GLY A 246 20.16 -6.73 -9.70
N ASP A 247 21.32 -6.48 -9.09
CA ASP A 247 21.67 -7.04 -7.79
C ASP A 247 20.72 -6.56 -6.69
N ARG A 248 20.35 -5.27 -6.70
CA ARG A 248 19.40 -4.69 -5.74
C ARG A 248 18.00 -5.29 -5.87
N CYS A 249 17.52 -5.51 -7.09
CA CYS A 249 16.26 -6.20 -7.33
C CYS A 249 16.25 -7.63 -6.83
N GLU A 250 17.36 -8.38 -7.01
CA GLU A 250 17.48 -9.74 -6.48
C GLU A 250 17.47 -9.77 -4.95
N ILE A 251 18.17 -8.83 -4.30
CA ILE A 251 18.18 -8.68 -2.84
C ILE A 251 16.77 -8.37 -2.33
N ARG A 252 16.13 -7.35 -2.89
CA ARG A 252 14.76 -6.97 -2.46
C ARG A 252 13.74 -8.08 -2.69
N TYR A 253 13.84 -8.77 -3.82
CA TYR A 253 13.00 -9.95 -4.07
C TYR A 253 13.18 -11.02 -2.99
N ALA A 254 14.42 -11.34 -2.63
CA ALA A 254 14.72 -12.32 -1.59
C ALA A 254 14.19 -11.88 -0.20
N GLU A 255 14.24 -10.59 0.11
CA GLU A 255 13.67 -10.01 1.34
C GLU A 255 12.15 -10.17 1.37
N VAL A 256 11.46 -9.73 0.33
CA VAL A 256 9.98 -9.83 0.24
C VAL A 256 9.52 -11.28 0.30
N VAL A 257 10.23 -12.20 -0.37
CA VAL A 257 9.92 -13.64 -0.30
C VAL A 257 10.12 -14.17 1.11
N ARG A 258 11.20 -13.76 1.80
CA ARG A 258 11.46 -14.16 3.18
C ARG A 258 10.38 -13.63 4.12
N GLU A 259 10.06 -12.34 4.04
CA GLU A 259 8.99 -11.72 4.83
C GLU A 259 7.65 -12.45 4.64
N ALA A 260 7.31 -12.79 3.40
CA ALA A 260 6.11 -13.56 3.11
C ALA A 260 6.18 -15.00 3.67
N GLN A 261 7.35 -15.65 3.64
CA GLN A 261 7.55 -16.97 4.22
C GLN A 261 7.47 -16.94 5.75
N ASP A 262 8.04 -15.92 6.39
CA ASP A 262 7.97 -15.72 7.83
C ASP A 262 6.52 -15.48 8.29
N ALA A 263 5.76 -14.66 7.57
CA ALA A 263 4.34 -14.44 7.82
C ALA A 263 3.49 -15.72 7.64
N ILE A 264 3.81 -16.56 6.66
CA ILE A 264 3.16 -17.86 6.48
C ILE A 264 3.48 -18.78 7.65
N ALA A 265 4.74 -18.85 8.07
CA ALA A 265 5.16 -19.71 9.18
C ALA A 265 4.51 -19.28 10.51
N GLU A 266 4.35 -17.98 10.74
CA GLU A 266 3.61 -17.45 11.88
C GLU A 266 2.12 -17.84 11.82
N ALA A 267 1.46 -17.68 10.68
CA ALA A 267 0.08 -18.08 10.47
C ALA A 267 -0.12 -19.60 10.58
N GLU A 268 0.83 -20.42 10.12
CA GLU A 268 0.81 -21.88 10.29
C GLU A 268 0.95 -22.27 11.76
N THR A 269 1.75 -21.53 12.53
CA THR A 269 1.89 -21.74 13.99
C THR A 269 0.57 -21.41 14.69
N GLU A 270 -0.05 -20.28 14.36
CA GLU A 270 -1.35 -19.88 14.91
C GLU A 270 -2.46 -20.89 14.61
N VAL A 271 -2.46 -21.44 13.39
CA VAL A 271 -3.38 -22.52 13.01
C VAL A 271 -3.10 -23.80 13.81
N SER A 272 -1.82 -24.15 14.01
CA SER A 272 -1.42 -25.34 14.79
C SER A 272 -1.82 -25.19 16.26
N ASP A 273 -1.61 -24.02 16.85
CA ASP A 273 -2.01 -23.74 18.23
C ASP A 273 -3.54 -23.78 18.37
N GLY A 274 -4.28 -23.22 17.42
CA GLY A 274 -5.74 -23.32 17.38
C GLY A 274 -6.26 -24.76 17.19
N GLU A 275 -5.56 -25.59 16.44
CA GLU A 275 -5.88 -27.03 16.30
C GLU A 275 -5.62 -27.79 17.60
N GLN A 276 -4.57 -27.42 18.36
CA GLN A 276 -4.28 -27.99 19.67
C GLN A 276 -5.35 -27.58 20.70
N GLU A 277 -5.69 -26.30 20.78
CA GLU A 277 -6.79 -25.82 21.65
C GLU A 277 -8.12 -26.53 21.34
N LEU A 278 -8.40 -26.77 20.07
CA LEU A 278 -9.58 -27.53 19.66
C LEU A 278 -9.52 -29.01 20.08
N ALA A 279 -8.32 -29.60 20.04
CA ALA A 279 -8.13 -30.99 20.52
C ALA A 279 -8.32 -31.08 22.01
N ASP A 280 -7.73 -30.16 22.76
CA ASP A 280 -7.86 -30.10 24.25
C ASP A 280 -9.32 -29.85 24.64
N ALA A 281 -10.04 -28.95 23.98
CA ALA A 281 -11.45 -28.71 24.21
C ALA A 281 -12.36 -29.92 23.89
N LYS A 282 -11.96 -30.74 22.91
CA LYS A 282 -12.65 -32.01 22.61
C LYS A 282 -12.43 -33.05 23.72
N GLU A 283 -11.23 -33.16 24.24
CA GLU A 283 -10.90 -34.05 25.35
C GLU A 283 -11.68 -33.64 26.59
N GLU A 284 -11.71 -32.35 26.95
CA GLU A 284 -12.54 -31.84 28.04
C GLU A 284 -14.05 -32.14 27.85
N LEU A 285 -14.51 -32.06 26.60
CA LEU A 285 -15.91 -32.40 26.30
C LEU A 285 -16.19 -33.89 26.46
N GLU A 286 -15.25 -34.75 26.05
CA GLU A 286 -15.36 -36.20 26.18
C GLU A 286 -15.37 -36.60 27.65
N ASP A 287 -14.47 -36.04 28.46
CA ASP A 287 -14.46 -36.21 29.92
C ASP A 287 -15.78 -35.71 30.57
N GLY A 288 -16.30 -34.59 30.13
CA GLY A 288 -17.59 -34.08 30.56
C GLY A 288 -18.77 -35.02 30.23
N TRP A 289 -18.73 -35.65 29.06
CA TRP A 289 -19.72 -36.67 28.69
C TRP A 289 -19.63 -37.93 29.56
N GLU A 290 -18.41 -38.38 29.89
CA GLU A 290 -18.18 -39.53 30.76
C GLU A 290 -18.71 -39.22 32.18
N GLN A 291 -18.38 -38.06 32.75
CA GLN A 291 -18.92 -37.59 34.02
C GLN A 291 -20.44 -37.51 34.00
N LEU A 292 -21.05 -37.04 32.93
CA LEU A 292 -22.50 -36.98 32.78
C LEU A 292 -23.13 -38.38 32.74
N ALA A 293 -22.45 -39.34 32.08
CA ALA A 293 -22.90 -40.72 32.00
C ALA A 293 -22.86 -41.39 33.39
N ASP A 294 -21.80 -41.17 34.14
CA ASP A 294 -21.66 -41.66 35.50
C ASP A 294 -22.70 -41.05 36.45
N ALA A 295 -22.90 -39.73 36.39
CA ALA A 295 -23.94 -39.06 37.17
C ALA A 295 -25.35 -39.57 36.82
N LYS A 296 -25.62 -39.83 35.55
CA LYS A 296 -26.92 -40.45 35.14
C LYS A 296 -27.09 -41.85 35.72
N LYS A 297 -26.00 -42.63 35.77
CA LYS A 297 -26.03 -43.98 36.38
C LYS A 297 -26.30 -43.90 37.89
N GLU A 298 -25.62 -42.99 38.59
CA GLU A 298 -25.89 -42.75 40.04
C GLU A 298 -27.34 -42.35 40.29
N VAL A 299 -27.90 -41.50 39.45
CA VAL A 299 -29.33 -41.10 39.55
C VAL A 299 -30.26 -42.30 39.31
N ALA A 300 -29.92 -43.14 38.33
CA ALA A 300 -30.72 -44.33 38.03
C ALA A 300 -30.66 -45.36 39.22
N GLU A 301 -29.47 -45.53 39.78
CA GLU A 301 -29.28 -46.36 40.97
C GLU A 301 -30.05 -45.80 42.19
N GLY A 302 -29.97 -44.48 42.41
CA GLY A 302 -30.74 -43.82 43.46
C GLY A 302 -32.27 -43.89 43.26
N GLN A 303 -32.71 -43.87 41.99
CA GLN A 303 -34.15 -44.09 41.69
C GLN A 303 -34.59 -45.52 41.93
N MET A 304 -33.74 -46.52 41.70
CA MET A 304 -34.02 -47.90 42.04
C MET A 304 -34.08 -48.06 43.55
N GLU A 305 -33.14 -47.52 44.33
CA GLU A 305 -33.16 -47.54 45.79
C GLU A 305 -34.42 -46.88 46.34
N LEU A 306 -34.85 -45.78 45.75
CA LEU A 306 -36.09 -45.10 46.10
C LEU A 306 -37.33 -46.00 45.84
N ALA A 307 -37.34 -46.68 44.70
CA ALA A 307 -38.40 -47.59 44.28
C ALA A 307 -38.49 -48.79 45.29
N ASP A 308 -37.29 -49.34 45.64
CA ASP A 308 -37.21 -50.40 46.64
C ASP A 308 -37.66 -49.91 48.03
N ALA A 309 -37.23 -48.73 48.46
CA ALA A 309 -37.68 -48.11 49.69
C ALA A 309 -39.20 -47.84 49.67
N LYS A 310 -39.76 -47.38 48.56
CA LYS A 310 -41.23 -47.26 48.40
C LYS A 310 -41.94 -48.61 48.50
N THR A 311 -41.35 -49.65 47.94
CA THR A 311 -41.92 -51.03 48.01
C THR A 311 -41.85 -51.52 49.41
N GLN A 312 -40.75 -51.30 50.18
CA GLN A 312 -40.62 -51.61 51.55
C GLN A 312 -41.67 -50.87 52.46
N VAL A 313 -41.85 -49.56 52.13
CA VAL A 313 -42.91 -48.79 52.82
C VAL A 313 -44.28 -49.31 52.46
N SER A 314 -44.55 -49.66 51.23
CA SER A 314 -45.86 -50.27 50.87
C SER A 314 -46.09 -51.66 51.51
N ASP A 315 -45.03 -52.44 51.62
CA ASP A 315 -45.11 -53.73 52.29
C ASP A 315 -45.24 -53.55 53.80
N GLY A 316 -44.56 -52.57 54.40
CA GLY A 316 -44.76 -52.15 55.77
C GLY A 316 -46.19 -51.62 56.05
N GLU A 317 -46.76 -50.87 55.08
CA GLU A 317 -48.19 -50.45 55.16
C GLU A 317 -49.11 -51.65 55.11
N LYS A 318 -48.85 -52.66 54.27
CA LYS A 318 -49.62 -53.92 54.24
C LYS A 318 -49.49 -54.71 55.54
N GLU A 319 -48.24 -54.80 56.06
CA GLU A 319 -48.01 -55.40 57.34
C GLU A 319 -48.71 -54.65 58.46
N LEU A 320 -48.73 -53.33 58.42
CA LEU A 320 -49.46 -52.48 59.35
C LEU A 320 -50.95 -52.69 59.25
N ASP A 321 -51.53 -52.81 58.01
CA ASP A 321 -52.94 -53.09 57.82
C ASP A 321 -53.31 -54.55 58.30
N ALA A 322 -52.39 -55.49 57.99
CA ALA A 322 -52.56 -56.86 58.51
C ALA A 322 -52.43 -56.93 60.08
N ALA A 323 -51.61 -56.02 60.62
CA ALA A 323 -51.51 -55.87 62.06
C ALA A 323 -52.78 -55.21 62.69
N LYS A 324 -53.40 -54.26 62.01
CA LYS A 324 -54.70 -53.66 62.38
C LYS A 324 -55.81 -54.71 62.47
N ASP A 325 -55.82 -55.67 61.55
CA ASP A 325 -56.78 -56.75 61.54
C ASP A 325 -56.58 -57.76 62.69
N LYS A 326 -55.36 -57.82 63.21
CA LYS A 326 -55.03 -58.65 64.41
C LYS A 326 -55.22 -57.96 65.77
N VAL A 327 -55.74 -56.76 65.71
CA VAL A 327 -55.82 -55.91 66.90
C VAL A 327 -57.07 -56.10 67.78
N ALA A 328 -56.94 -57.01 68.71
CA ALA A 328 -57.52 -56.85 70.04
C ALA A 328 -56.42 -56.60 71.12
N ASP A 329 -55.10 -56.84 70.71
CA ASP A 329 -53.99 -56.77 71.70
C ASP A 329 -52.86 -55.80 71.36
N GLY A 330 -52.99 -54.96 70.31
CA GLY A 330 -51.83 -54.40 69.73
C GLY A 330 -51.72 -52.83 69.56
N GLU A 331 -52.37 -52.00 70.45
CA GLU A 331 -52.14 -50.54 70.42
C GLU A 331 -50.66 -50.15 70.54
N LYS A 332 -49.88 -51.02 71.23
CA LYS A 332 -48.45 -50.80 71.40
C LYS A 332 -47.65 -51.13 70.15
N GLU A 333 -48.03 -52.21 69.41
CA GLU A 333 -47.40 -52.57 68.15
C GLU A 333 -47.76 -51.56 67.03
N LEU A 334 -49.00 -51.04 67.08
CA LEU A 334 -49.44 -49.99 66.16
C LEU A 334 -48.66 -48.69 66.36
N ALA A 335 -48.35 -48.33 67.62
CA ALA A 335 -47.54 -47.15 67.92
C ALA A 335 -46.08 -47.32 67.38
N ASP A 336 -45.51 -48.54 67.61
CA ASP A 336 -44.19 -48.89 67.15
C ASP A 336 -44.15 -48.95 65.59
N ALA A 337 -45.18 -49.52 64.97
CA ALA A 337 -45.30 -49.56 63.51
C ALA A 337 -45.49 -48.14 62.88
N LYS A 338 -46.25 -47.28 63.58
CA LYS A 338 -46.38 -45.87 63.17
C LYS A 338 -45.03 -45.11 63.26
N THR A 339 -44.25 -45.42 64.30
CA THR A 339 -42.90 -44.84 64.46
C THR A 339 -41.95 -45.28 63.30
N GLN A 340 -41.99 -46.60 63.01
CA GLN A 340 -41.21 -47.14 61.88
C GLN A 340 -41.64 -46.56 60.52
N LEU A 341 -42.94 -46.34 60.32
CA LEU A 341 -43.46 -45.71 59.10
C LEU A 341 -43.00 -44.24 58.95
N ALA A 342 -43.00 -43.52 60.12
CA ALA A 342 -42.50 -42.16 60.16
C ALA A 342 -40.97 -42.07 59.85
N ASP A 343 -40.20 -43.02 60.37
CA ASP A 343 -38.77 -43.12 60.07
C ASP A 343 -38.52 -43.46 58.60
N GLY A 344 -39.35 -44.39 58.05
CA GLY A 344 -39.30 -44.67 56.60
C GLY A 344 -39.64 -43.45 55.74
N GLN A 345 -40.66 -42.70 56.22
CA GLN A 345 -41.03 -41.45 55.49
C GLN A 345 -39.91 -40.37 55.56
N ASN A 346 -39.24 -40.30 56.76
CA ASN A 346 -38.09 -39.41 56.90
C ASN A 346 -36.91 -39.85 55.98
N GLN A 347 -36.68 -41.17 55.87
CA GLN A 347 -35.69 -41.73 54.96
C GLN A 347 -36.06 -41.43 53.49
N ILE A 348 -37.35 -41.56 53.14
CA ILE A 348 -37.80 -41.16 51.75
C ILE A 348 -37.62 -39.68 51.50
N ASN A 349 -37.88 -38.82 52.48
CA ASN A 349 -37.67 -37.39 52.37
C ASN A 349 -36.16 -37.06 52.16
N GLN A 350 -35.29 -37.76 52.91
CA GLN A 350 -33.84 -37.63 52.73
C GLN A 350 -33.41 -38.12 51.35
N ALA A 351 -33.94 -39.26 50.88
CA ALA A 351 -33.67 -39.79 49.55
C ALA A 351 -34.18 -38.84 48.41
N LYS A 352 -35.40 -38.26 48.65
CA LYS A 352 -35.91 -37.20 47.70
C LYS A 352 -35.03 -35.97 47.69
N GLN A 353 -34.49 -35.57 48.83
CA GLN A 353 -33.55 -34.45 48.87
C GLN A 353 -32.26 -34.79 48.11
N GLN A 354 -31.73 -36.02 48.31
CA GLN A 354 -30.53 -36.46 47.54
C GLN A 354 -30.77 -36.50 46.03
N ILE A 355 -31.98 -36.92 45.63
CA ILE A 355 -32.33 -36.88 44.19
C ILE A 355 -32.41 -35.44 43.68
N SER A 356 -33.04 -34.55 44.45
CA SER A 356 -33.14 -33.13 44.10
C SER A 356 -31.74 -32.47 43.97
N ASP A 357 -30.85 -32.84 44.92
CA ASP A 357 -29.46 -32.37 44.89
C ASP A 357 -28.70 -32.96 43.69
N GLY A 358 -28.98 -34.22 43.34
CA GLY A 358 -28.45 -34.87 42.12
C GLY A 358 -28.96 -34.23 40.84
N GLU A 359 -30.28 -33.91 40.80
CA GLU A 359 -30.88 -33.20 39.66
C GLU A 359 -30.30 -31.78 39.50
N ALA A 360 -30.05 -31.07 40.60
CA ALA A 360 -29.40 -29.77 40.61
C ALA A 360 -27.95 -29.87 40.06
N SER A 361 -27.24 -30.94 40.46
CA SER A 361 -25.90 -31.22 39.97
C SER A 361 -25.89 -31.49 38.44
N ILE A 362 -26.86 -32.29 37.96
CA ILE A 362 -27.03 -32.54 36.53
C ILE A 362 -27.33 -31.26 35.77
N ALA A 363 -28.18 -30.38 36.34
CA ALA A 363 -28.46 -29.08 35.71
C ALA A 363 -27.22 -28.18 35.64
N ALA A 364 -26.37 -28.24 36.68
CA ALA A 364 -25.09 -27.54 36.69
C ALA A 364 -24.15 -28.09 35.62
N TYR A 365 -23.99 -29.42 35.55
CA TYR A 365 -23.17 -30.05 34.51
C TYR A 365 -23.70 -29.79 33.09
N ASN A 366 -25.02 -29.80 32.89
CA ASN A 366 -25.61 -29.42 31.60
C ASN A 366 -25.29 -27.95 31.21
N THR A 367 -25.25 -27.08 32.24
CA THR A 367 -24.86 -25.66 32.01
C THR A 367 -23.38 -25.55 31.65
N GLU A 368 -22.52 -26.31 32.33
CA GLU A 368 -21.10 -26.38 32.00
C GLU A 368 -20.89 -26.96 30.59
N LEU A 369 -21.63 -28.03 30.27
CA LEU A 369 -21.59 -28.65 28.94
C LEU A 369 -22.03 -27.67 27.85
N ASP A 370 -23.11 -26.90 28.10
CA ASP A 370 -23.56 -25.86 27.15
C ASP A 370 -22.55 -24.73 27.00
N ASN A 371 -21.88 -24.37 28.10
CA ASN A 371 -20.80 -23.37 28.05
C ASN A 371 -19.59 -23.93 27.30
N GLY A 372 -19.19 -25.18 27.56
CA GLY A 372 -18.13 -25.87 26.80
C GLY A 372 -18.45 -25.96 25.30
N ARG A 373 -19.72 -26.26 24.98
CA ARG A 373 -20.18 -26.28 23.58
C ARG A 373 -20.07 -24.91 22.89
N LYS A 374 -20.46 -23.85 23.61
CA LYS A 374 -20.34 -22.48 23.11
C LYS A 374 -18.88 -22.07 22.93
N GLN A 375 -18.00 -22.49 23.84
CA GLN A 375 -16.56 -22.26 23.67
C GLN A 375 -16.01 -23.01 22.47
N LEU A 376 -16.43 -24.27 22.28
CA LEU A 376 -16.05 -25.07 21.11
C LEU A 376 -16.56 -24.46 19.82
N GLU A 377 -17.80 -23.97 19.77
CA GLU A 377 -18.37 -23.27 18.63
C GLU A 377 -17.60 -21.96 18.32
N SER A 378 -17.21 -21.25 19.38
CA SER A 378 -16.38 -20.04 19.24
C SER A 378 -14.99 -20.36 18.71
N ALA A 379 -14.33 -21.39 19.27
CA ALA A 379 -13.02 -21.85 18.79
C ALA A 379 -13.08 -22.37 17.34
N ALA A 380 -14.16 -23.08 16.98
CA ALA A 380 -14.38 -23.52 15.60
C ALA A 380 -14.60 -22.34 14.64
N GLY A 381 -15.27 -21.29 15.11
CA GLY A 381 -15.39 -20.02 14.37
C GLY A 381 -14.03 -19.36 14.14
N GLN A 382 -13.24 -19.21 15.19
CA GLN A 382 -11.89 -18.65 15.11
C GLN A 382 -10.98 -19.47 14.17
N LEU A 383 -11.11 -20.82 14.21
CA LEU A 383 -10.37 -21.68 13.29
C LEU A 383 -10.81 -21.50 11.83
N ALA A 384 -12.12 -21.31 11.61
CA ALA A 384 -12.65 -21.02 10.27
C ALA A 384 -12.16 -19.69 9.75
N ASP A 385 -12.15 -18.66 10.64
CA ASP A 385 -11.64 -17.33 10.30
C ASP A 385 -10.12 -17.38 10.00
N ALA A 386 -9.36 -18.11 10.83
CA ALA A 386 -7.93 -18.30 10.60
C ALA A 386 -7.64 -19.07 9.29
N LYS A 387 -8.45 -20.09 8.97
CA LYS A 387 -8.35 -20.80 7.68
C LYS A 387 -8.67 -19.90 6.49
N THR A 388 -9.69 -19.06 6.64
CA THR A 388 -10.05 -18.08 5.60
C THR A 388 -8.95 -17.05 5.44
N GLY A 389 -8.37 -16.58 6.55
CA GLY A 389 -7.20 -15.71 6.53
C GLY A 389 -6.00 -16.34 5.84
N LEU A 390 -5.73 -17.62 6.13
CA LEU A 390 -4.66 -18.37 5.47
C LEU A 390 -4.89 -18.54 3.96
N GLU A 391 -6.14 -18.82 3.56
CA GLU A 391 -6.49 -18.92 2.14
C GLU A 391 -6.37 -17.56 1.44
N THR A 392 -6.73 -16.48 2.14
CA THR A 392 -6.56 -15.12 1.63
C THR A 392 -5.08 -14.78 1.46
N LEU A 393 -4.25 -15.12 2.47
CA LEU A 393 -2.80 -14.97 2.40
C LEU A 393 -2.18 -15.81 1.27
N LYS A 394 -2.61 -17.07 1.13
CA LYS A 394 -2.20 -17.93 0.01
C LYS A 394 -2.56 -17.33 -1.34
N SER A 395 -3.79 -16.85 -1.47
CA SER A 395 -4.23 -16.19 -2.71
C SER A 395 -3.45 -14.90 -2.97
N GLY A 396 -3.15 -14.15 -1.91
CA GLY A 396 -2.31 -12.95 -1.99
C GLY A 396 -0.88 -13.28 -2.44
N ILE A 397 -0.33 -14.38 -1.92
CA ILE A 397 1.00 -14.86 -2.34
C ILE A 397 0.97 -15.32 -3.80
N GLU A 398 -0.03 -16.10 -4.21
CA GLU A 398 -0.18 -16.52 -5.60
C GLU A 398 -0.33 -15.32 -6.55
N GLN A 399 -1.04 -14.26 -6.10
CA GLN A 399 -1.14 -13.01 -6.85
C GLN A 399 0.20 -12.30 -6.93
N MET A 400 0.95 -12.24 -5.81
CA MET A 400 2.29 -11.66 -5.78
C MET A 400 3.28 -12.48 -6.62
N GLU A 401 3.23 -13.81 -6.54
CA GLU A 401 4.02 -14.69 -7.39
C GLU A 401 3.69 -14.51 -8.88
N ASN A 402 2.40 -14.39 -9.21
CA ASN A 402 1.98 -14.13 -10.58
C ASN A 402 2.39 -12.73 -11.05
N ALA A 403 2.26 -11.72 -10.19
CA ALA A 403 2.72 -10.37 -10.49
C ALA A 403 4.25 -10.32 -10.64
N LEU A 404 4.96 -11.06 -9.78
CA LEU A 404 6.40 -11.17 -9.84
C LEU A 404 6.87 -11.91 -11.10
N ASN A 405 6.19 -13.02 -11.44
CA ASN A 405 6.48 -13.75 -12.68
C ASN A 405 6.16 -12.90 -13.92
N ALA A 406 5.10 -12.07 -13.84
CA ALA A 406 4.80 -11.11 -14.89
C ALA A 406 5.89 -10.04 -14.99
N SER A 407 6.30 -9.48 -13.84
CA SER A 407 7.39 -8.51 -13.79
C SER A 407 8.74 -9.13 -14.20
N GLN A 408 8.98 -10.39 -13.83
CA GLN A 408 10.14 -11.13 -14.29
C GLN A 408 10.09 -11.33 -15.82
N THR A 409 8.91 -11.65 -16.34
CA THR A 409 8.71 -11.82 -17.79
C THR A 409 8.90 -10.49 -18.53
N GLU A 410 8.42 -9.37 -17.92
CA GLU A 410 8.66 -8.03 -18.47
C GLU A 410 10.12 -7.62 -18.36
N LEU A 411 10.78 -8.01 -17.26
CA LEU A 411 12.21 -7.77 -17.07
C LEU A 411 13.04 -8.59 -18.05
N ASP A 412 12.67 -9.86 -18.26
CA ASP A 412 13.32 -10.74 -19.24
C ASP A 412 13.08 -10.24 -20.66
N ALA A 413 11.85 -9.79 -20.96
CA ALA A 413 11.51 -9.15 -22.23
C ALA A 413 12.31 -7.84 -22.42
N SER A 414 12.36 -7.00 -21.37
CA SER A 414 13.17 -5.78 -21.38
C SER A 414 14.67 -6.10 -21.47
N GLY A 415 15.09 -7.22 -20.89
CA GLY A 415 16.44 -7.75 -21.01
C GLY A 415 16.77 -8.19 -22.45
N GLU A 416 15.79 -8.85 -23.11
CA GLU A 416 15.93 -9.20 -24.53
C GLU A 416 15.84 -7.96 -25.45
N ASP A 417 14.96 -7.01 -25.12
CA ASP A 417 14.89 -5.72 -25.84
C ASP A 417 16.20 -4.95 -25.70
N LEU A 418 16.78 -4.95 -24.47
CA LEU A 418 18.10 -4.37 -24.22
C LEU A 418 19.22 -5.10 -24.97
N LYS A 419 19.14 -6.44 -25.04
CA LYS A 419 20.08 -7.20 -25.88
C LYS A 419 19.89 -6.92 -27.36
N GLN A 420 18.64 -6.80 -27.80
CA GLN A 420 18.31 -6.43 -29.16
C GLN A 420 18.78 -5.02 -29.47
N ALA A 421 18.48 -4.04 -28.59
CA ALA A 421 18.96 -2.67 -28.71
C ALA A 421 20.49 -2.59 -28.70
N ARG A 422 21.14 -3.42 -27.86
CA ARG A 422 22.62 -3.53 -27.85
C ARG A 422 23.14 -4.10 -29.16
N THR A 423 22.46 -5.12 -29.69
CA THR A 423 22.83 -5.72 -30.98
C THR A 423 22.61 -4.74 -32.12
N GLU A 424 21.51 -3.97 -32.07
CA GLU A 424 21.25 -2.90 -33.02
C GLU A 424 22.26 -1.76 -32.88
N LEU A 425 22.64 -1.42 -31.64
CA LEU A 425 23.68 -0.42 -31.37
C LEU A 425 25.04 -0.90 -31.88
N GLU A 426 25.38 -2.18 -31.67
CA GLU A 426 26.60 -2.78 -32.21
C GLU A 426 26.57 -2.85 -33.73
N ALA A 427 25.40 -3.15 -34.34
CA ALA A 427 25.19 -3.11 -35.77
C ALA A 427 25.34 -1.67 -36.33
N ASN A 428 24.71 -0.70 -35.64
CA ASN A 428 24.82 0.71 -35.97
C ASN A 428 26.27 1.22 -35.83
N ARG A 429 26.95 0.74 -34.75
CA ARG A 429 28.37 1.00 -34.55
C ARG A 429 29.22 0.43 -35.70
N GLY A 430 28.89 -0.80 -36.13
CA GLY A 430 29.52 -1.42 -37.33
C GLY A 430 29.24 -0.63 -38.60
N GLN A 431 28.03 -0.07 -38.73
CA GLN A 431 27.71 0.82 -39.87
C GLN A 431 28.49 2.16 -39.80
N ILE A 432 28.59 2.73 -38.57
CA ILE A 432 29.37 3.96 -38.36
C ILE A 432 30.86 3.70 -38.66
N ASP A 433 31.38 2.57 -38.24
CA ASP A 433 32.77 2.18 -38.53
C ASP A 433 32.94 1.92 -40.07
N GLY A 434 31.90 1.35 -40.71
CA GLY A 434 31.82 1.22 -42.18
C GLY A 434 31.80 2.57 -42.85
N TYR A 435 31.02 3.54 -42.37
CA TYR A 435 31.01 4.90 -42.89
C TYR A 435 32.35 5.62 -42.64
N ARG A 436 32.97 5.42 -41.50
CA ARG A 436 34.30 5.94 -41.19
C ARG A 436 35.36 5.40 -42.18
N ALA A 437 35.28 4.10 -42.47
CA ALA A 437 36.16 3.48 -43.46
C ALA A 437 35.89 4.02 -44.85
N LEU A 438 34.60 4.25 -45.17
CA LEU A 438 34.23 4.87 -46.45
C LEU A 438 34.74 6.31 -46.56
N VAL A 439 34.55 7.10 -45.47
CA VAL A 439 35.09 8.48 -45.41
C VAL A 439 36.59 8.47 -45.55
N ALA A 440 37.31 7.58 -44.85
CA ALA A 440 38.78 7.45 -45.00
C ALA A 440 39.20 7.07 -46.42
N THR A 441 38.37 6.25 -47.09
CA THR A 441 38.60 5.89 -48.51
C THR A 441 38.35 7.07 -49.44
N MET A 442 37.29 7.85 -49.15
CA MET A 442 36.99 9.08 -49.89
C MET A 442 38.06 10.14 -49.65
N ASP A 443 38.54 10.31 -48.43
CA ASP A 443 39.65 11.22 -48.10
C ASP A 443 40.92 10.82 -48.85
N SER A 444 41.21 9.51 -48.94
CA SER A 444 42.32 8.99 -49.74
C SER A 444 42.14 9.30 -51.25
N GLN A 445 40.91 9.12 -51.74
CA GLN A 445 40.59 9.45 -53.15
C GLN A 445 40.64 10.96 -53.44
N ILE A 446 40.19 11.76 -52.45
CA ILE A 446 40.32 13.23 -52.54
C ILE A 446 41.80 13.64 -52.57
N ALA A 447 42.62 13.04 -51.69
CA ALA A 447 44.05 13.28 -51.67
C ALA A 447 44.72 12.87 -52.99
N GLU A 448 44.30 11.73 -53.56
CA GLU A 448 44.80 11.23 -54.85
C GLU A 448 44.32 12.11 -56.02
N LEU A 449 43.13 12.69 -55.92
CA LEU A 449 42.61 13.66 -56.91
C LEU A 449 43.30 15.04 -56.78
N GLN A 450 43.62 15.43 -55.51
CA GLN A 450 44.37 16.66 -55.28
C GLN A 450 45.80 16.56 -55.80
N GLU A 451 46.46 15.42 -55.64
CA GLU A 451 47.81 15.18 -56.26
C GLU A 451 47.79 15.14 -57.76
N LYS A 452 46.62 14.96 -58.38
CA LYS A 452 46.48 15.02 -59.88
C LYS A 452 46.11 16.41 -60.39
N ILE A 453 45.78 17.34 -59.49
CA ILE A 453 45.41 18.72 -59.84
C ILE A 453 46.58 19.68 -59.65
N ASP A 454 47.54 19.38 -58.76
CA ASP A 454 48.87 20.05 -58.72
C ASP A 454 49.82 19.44 -59.74
#